data_88ac0d6483312de252f7af8089ef39ce
#
_entry.id   88ac0d6483312de252f7af8089ef39ce
#
_cell.length_a   1.000
_cell.length_b   1.000
_cell.length_c   1.000
_cell.angle_alpha   90.00
_cell.angle_beta   90.00
_cell.angle_gamma   90.00
#
_symmetry.space_group_name_H-M   'P 1'
#
loop_
_entity.id
_entity.type
_entity.pdbx_description
1 polymer ?
#
loop_
_entity_poly.entity_id
_entity_poly.type
_entity_poly.pdbx_seq_one_letter_code
_entity_poly.pdbx_strand_id
1 'polypeptide(L)'
;MKKNKLKIFFILLSLICIGAIFVKRGDQIYEYTLNLRKDFARQREYKRMHNEDVDISSLKPLIDEKDAWYTKYHYICHGGGGIDGKSYSNSLEGMESAYSKGNRVYDSDMTFTKDGVLILRHSWSDNLEQTDIPMEKSNSFVDQNGHTQHLLKEKVVMSYKDFMSNKIYKEFTPMDCKAAIKFLNTHKDAYIAPDMKDDPVLSYTYLVEEAKKQNAIETLDRIIVNIYEYALYDKILKIYPFKNVTIRQHYVHPNNYNELITFCIKNNIHVVNVSSKYAYDEGIKRIQSKGIRVFIAVADYISDMKEYKKLGFSGAVTNWLTEDKWNLIEK
;
A
#
# COMPACT_ATOMS: atom_id res chain seq x y z
N MET A 1 -58.00 -3.79 -16.09
CA MET A 1 -57.16 -2.69 -16.64
C MET A 1 -56.58 -1.75 -15.57
N LYS A 2 -57.31 -1.32 -14.53
CA LYS A 2 -56.78 -0.38 -13.51
C LYS A 2 -55.59 -0.93 -12.67
N LYS A 3 -55.56 -2.20 -12.28
CA LYS A 3 -54.49 -2.82 -11.47
C LYS A 3 -53.08 -2.86 -12.20
N ASN A 4 -53.07 -3.03 -13.51
CA ASN A 4 -51.85 -3.08 -14.26
C ASN A 4 -51.22 -1.69 -14.49
N LYS A 5 -52.09 -0.66 -14.66
CA LYS A 5 -51.58 0.72 -14.75
C LYS A 5 -50.94 1.19 -13.45
N LEU A 6 -51.46 0.79 -12.30
CA LEU A 6 -50.91 1.12 -11.00
C LEU A 6 -49.55 0.43 -10.77
N LYS A 7 -49.41 -0.85 -11.16
CA LYS A 7 -48.13 -1.55 -11.09
C LYS A 7 -47.03 -0.90 -11.98
N ILE A 8 -47.39 -0.53 -13.22
CA ILE A 8 -46.50 0.16 -14.14
C ILE A 8 -46.09 1.53 -13.57
N PHE A 9 -47.01 2.26 -12.96
CA PHE A 9 -46.73 3.54 -12.31
C PHE A 9 -45.73 3.39 -11.15
N PHE A 10 -45.89 2.39 -10.28
CA PHE A 10 -44.94 2.15 -9.18
C PHE A 10 -43.56 1.68 -9.67
N ILE A 11 -43.50 0.90 -10.75
CA ILE A 11 -42.23 0.50 -11.37
C ILE A 11 -41.52 1.73 -11.98
N LEU A 12 -42.22 2.60 -12.68
CA LEU A 12 -41.67 3.83 -13.23
C LEU A 12 -41.22 4.80 -12.13
N LEU A 13 -42.00 4.93 -11.05
CA LEU A 13 -41.64 5.76 -9.91
C LEU A 13 -40.39 5.23 -9.20
N SER A 14 -40.27 3.90 -9.03
CA SER A 14 -39.07 3.27 -8.43
C SER A 14 -37.85 3.45 -9.33
N LEU A 15 -38.00 3.38 -10.66
CA LEU A 15 -36.90 3.63 -11.60
C LEU A 15 -36.46 5.11 -11.61
N ILE A 16 -37.43 6.04 -11.46
CA ILE A 16 -37.13 7.47 -11.33
C ILE A 16 -36.44 7.77 -9.99
N CYS A 17 -36.89 7.18 -8.89
CA CYS A 17 -36.24 7.31 -7.58
C CYS A 17 -34.82 6.70 -7.60
N ILE A 18 -34.66 5.54 -8.23
CA ILE A 18 -33.35 4.92 -8.44
C ILE A 18 -32.48 5.83 -9.29
N GLY A 19 -33.00 6.39 -10.40
CA GLY A 19 -32.28 7.33 -11.25
C GLY A 19 -31.88 8.62 -10.52
N ALA A 20 -32.77 9.18 -9.69
CA ALA A 20 -32.48 10.37 -8.89
C ALA A 20 -31.42 10.10 -7.78
N ILE A 21 -31.42 8.89 -7.21
CA ILE A 21 -30.38 8.44 -6.27
C ILE A 21 -29.04 8.29 -7.02
N PHE A 22 -29.07 7.76 -8.26
CA PHE A 22 -27.86 7.63 -9.10
C PHE A 22 -27.27 9.00 -9.48
N VAL A 23 -28.09 9.97 -9.82
CA VAL A 23 -27.60 11.33 -10.17
C VAL A 23 -27.06 12.06 -8.94
N LYS A 24 -27.62 11.85 -7.76
CA LYS A 24 -27.22 12.52 -6.50
C LYS A 24 -26.03 11.86 -5.79
N ARG A 25 -25.67 10.62 -6.18
CA ARG A 25 -24.56 9.83 -5.60
C ARG A 25 -23.65 9.23 -6.69
N GLY A 26 -23.59 9.84 -7.85
CA GLY A 26 -22.89 9.30 -9.02
C GLY A 26 -21.45 8.87 -8.72
N ASP A 27 -20.70 9.68 -7.98
CA ASP A 27 -19.31 9.39 -7.65
C ASP A 27 -19.17 8.22 -6.68
N GLN A 28 -20.05 8.13 -5.65
CA GLN A 28 -20.03 7.03 -4.68
C GLN A 28 -20.44 5.69 -5.31
N ILE A 29 -21.40 5.73 -6.24
CA ILE A 29 -21.86 4.54 -6.97
C ILE A 29 -20.81 4.12 -7.99
N TYR A 30 -20.15 5.08 -8.65
CA TYR A 30 -19.04 4.79 -9.54
C TYR A 30 -17.88 4.12 -8.81
N GLU A 31 -17.45 4.64 -7.66
CA GLU A 31 -16.41 4.02 -6.83
C GLU A 31 -16.85 2.65 -6.27
N TYR A 32 -18.09 2.53 -5.80
CA TYR A 32 -18.63 1.26 -5.32
C TYR A 32 -18.68 0.22 -6.44
N THR A 33 -19.14 0.60 -7.65
CA THR A 33 -19.14 -0.32 -8.80
C THR A 33 -17.74 -0.62 -9.32
N LEU A 34 -16.80 0.32 -9.24
CA LEU A 34 -15.40 0.10 -9.57
C LEU A 34 -14.75 -0.88 -8.58
N ASN A 35 -15.02 -0.72 -7.29
CA ASN A 35 -14.54 -1.64 -6.25
C ASN A 35 -15.19 -3.02 -6.39
N LEU A 36 -16.50 -3.10 -6.64
CA LEU A 36 -17.16 -4.37 -6.96
C LEU A 36 -16.56 -5.05 -8.21
N ARG A 37 -16.27 -4.29 -9.28
CA ARG A 37 -15.60 -4.83 -10.47
C ARG A 37 -14.19 -5.33 -10.16
N LYS A 38 -13.44 -4.59 -9.34
CA LYS A 38 -12.12 -5.02 -8.85
C LYS A 38 -12.25 -6.30 -8.01
N ASP A 39 -13.22 -6.37 -7.11
CA ASP A 39 -13.47 -7.56 -6.30
C ASP A 39 -13.95 -8.76 -7.13
N PHE A 40 -14.81 -8.55 -8.13
CA PHE A 40 -15.21 -9.60 -9.07
C PHE A 40 -14.06 -10.05 -9.98
N ALA A 41 -13.19 -9.14 -10.42
CA ALA A 41 -12.00 -9.48 -11.17
C ALA A 41 -11.03 -10.29 -10.30
N ARG A 42 -10.80 -9.85 -9.05
CA ARG A 42 -10.02 -10.58 -8.04
C ARG A 42 -10.61 -11.96 -7.75
N GLN A 43 -11.94 -12.07 -7.56
CA GLN A 43 -12.59 -13.37 -7.34
C GLN A 43 -12.53 -14.30 -8.57
N ARG A 44 -12.56 -13.76 -9.80
CA ARG A 44 -12.40 -14.57 -11.02
C ARG A 44 -10.96 -15.05 -11.17
N GLU A 45 -10.01 -14.16 -10.94
CA GLU A 45 -8.59 -14.50 -10.92
C GLU A 45 -8.32 -15.51 -9.80
N TYR A 46 -8.83 -15.29 -8.60
CA TYR A 46 -8.82 -16.23 -7.48
C TYR A 46 -9.37 -17.62 -7.86
N LYS A 47 -10.54 -17.71 -8.51
CA LYS A 47 -11.12 -19.01 -8.96
C LYS A 47 -10.31 -19.67 -10.05
N ARG A 48 -9.67 -18.89 -10.93
CA ARG A 48 -8.80 -19.41 -12.00
C ARG A 48 -7.52 -19.99 -11.43
N MET A 49 -7.02 -19.40 -10.35
CA MET A 49 -5.81 -19.78 -9.64
C MET A 49 -5.95 -21.04 -8.77
N HIS A 50 -7.19 -21.37 -8.33
CA HIS A 50 -7.45 -22.51 -7.44
C HIS A 50 -7.61 -23.85 -8.16
N ASN A 51 -7.56 -23.88 -9.48
CA ASN A 51 -7.83 -25.10 -10.25
C ASN A 51 -6.59 -25.92 -10.63
N GLU A 52 -5.38 -25.49 -10.27
CA GLU A 52 -4.18 -26.28 -10.53
C GLU A 52 -3.28 -26.30 -9.27
N ASP A 53 -3.00 -27.50 -8.78
CA ASP A 53 -1.93 -27.73 -7.79
C ASP A 53 -0.58 -27.46 -8.48
N VAL A 54 -0.06 -26.25 -8.32
CA VAL A 54 1.24 -25.87 -8.87
C VAL A 54 2.32 -26.61 -8.08
N ASP A 55 3.02 -27.54 -8.73
CA ASP A 55 4.16 -28.25 -8.15
C ASP A 55 5.39 -27.32 -8.10
N ILE A 56 5.80 -26.97 -6.90
CA ILE A 56 7.00 -26.14 -6.64
C ILE A 56 8.24 -26.98 -6.33
N SER A 57 8.15 -28.32 -6.31
CA SER A 57 9.26 -29.19 -5.89
C SER A 57 10.50 -29.00 -6.78
N SER A 58 10.32 -28.88 -8.09
CA SER A 58 11.37 -28.68 -9.09
C SER A 58 11.92 -27.27 -9.16
N LEU A 59 11.26 -26.27 -8.57
CA LEU A 59 11.71 -24.87 -8.60
C LEU A 59 12.95 -24.68 -7.72
N LYS A 60 14.03 -24.17 -8.33
CA LYS A 60 15.24 -23.81 -7.59
C LYS A 60 14.98 -22.59 -6.72
N PRO A 61 15.49 -22.56 -5.48
CA PRO A 61 15.40 -21.38 -4.63
C PRO A 61 16.10 -20.17 -5.25
N LEU A 62 15.59 -18.98 -4.98
CA LEU A 62 16.28 -17.72 -5.27
C LEU A 62 17.55 -17.62 -4.40
N ILE A 63 18.57 -17.01 -4.96
CA ILE A 63 19.82 -16.70 -4.25
C ILE A 63 19.84 -15.19 -4.06
N ASP A 64 20.07 -14.75 -2.82
CA ASP A 64 20.13 -13.32 -2.51
C ASP A 64 21.12 -12.57 -3.42
N GLU A 65 20.68 -11.45 -3.94
CA GLU A 65 21.54 -10.57 -4.71
C GLU A 65 22.49 -9.84 -3.76
N LYS A 66 23.76 -9.81 -4.14
CA LYS A 66 24.78 -9.09 -3.37
C LYS A 66 24.39 -7.60 -3.29
N ASP A 67 24.44 -7.05 -2.09
CA ASP A 67 24.18 -5.63 -1.83
C ASP A 67 22.73 -5.16 -2.06
N ALA A 68 21.77 -6.08 -2.26
CA ALA A 68 20.37 -5.73 -2.35
C ALA A 68 19.85 -5.08 -1.06
N TRP A 69 18.87 -4.19 -1.19
CA TRP A 69 18.30 -3.49 -0.04
C TRP A 69 17.78 -4.45 1.04
N TYR A 70 17.14 -5.55 0.66
CA TYR A 70 16.56 -6.55 1.56
C TYR A 70 17.58 -7.45 2.26
N THR A 71 18.85 -7.35 1.91
CA THR A 71 19.95 -8.00 2.63
C THR A 71 20.63 -7.08 3.64
N LYS A 72 20.44 -5.76 3.50
CA LYS A 72 21.05 -4.72 4.32
C LYS A 72 20.11 -4.13 5.35
N TYR A 73 18.82 -4.03 5.01
CA TYR A 73 17.83 -3.34 5.84
C TYR A 73 16.71 -4.28 6.26
N HIS A 74 16.28 -4.14 7.50
CA HIS A 74 15.30 -5.02 8.14
C HIS A 74 13.96 -4.33 8.38
N TYR A 75 13.94 -3.00 8.31
CA TYR A 75 12.74 -2.23 8.57
C TYR A 75 12.32 -1.39 7.38
N ILE A 76 11.02 -1.46 7.09
CA ILE A 76 10.34 -0.60 6.12
C ILE A 76 9.48 0.37 6.93
N CYS A 77 9.79 1.66 6.87
CA CYS A 77 9.09 2.69 7.63
C CYS A 77 7.66 2.88 7.11
N HIS A 78 6.66 2.47 7.88
CA HIS A 78 5.25 2.57 7.52
C HIS A 78 4.81 4.03 7.40
N GLY A 79 4.23 4.42 6.26
CA GLY A 79 3.81 5.79 5.97
C GLY A 79 4.92 6.82 6.20
N GLY A 80 6.16 6.54 5.74
CA GLY A 80 7.32 7.41 5.94
C GLY A 80 7.95 7.34 7.34
N GLY A 81 7.39 6.56 8.25
CA GLY A 81 7.85 6.42 9.64
C GLY A 81 7.07 7.25 10.65
N GLY A 82 7.11 6.81 11.90
CA GLY A 82 6.50 7.52 13.03
C GLY A 82 7.42 8.59 13.59
N ILE A 83 6.82 9.67 14.05
CA ILE A 83 7.50 10.80 14.69
C ILE A 83 6.62 11.38 15.81
N ASP A 84 7.20 11.70 16.96
CA ASP A 84 6.56 12.33 18.11
C ASP A 84 5.22 11.68 18.53
N GLY A 85 5.19 10.33 18.54
CA GLY A 85 4.01 9.56 18.87
C GLY A 85 2.95 9.48 17.76
N LYS A 86 3.19 10.07 16.58
CA LYS A 86 2.31 10.00 15.40
C LYS A 86 2.83 8.93 14.45
N SER A 87 2.01 7.92 14.18
CA SER A 87 2.32 6.87 13.21
C SER A 87 2.10 7.36 11.77
N TYR A 88 2.73 6.71 10.81
CA TYR A 88 2.61 6.90 9.36
C TYR A 88 2.24 8.33 8.93
N SER A 89 3.13 9.27 9.30
CA SER A 89 2.90 10.70 9.03
C SER A 89 2.91 11.09 7.54
N ASN A 90 3.56 10.30 6.68
CA ASN A 90 3.79 10.66 5.27
C ASN A 90 4.38 12.08 5.11
N SER A 91 5.26 12.47 6.04
CA SER A 91 5.85 13.80 6.15
C SER A 91 7.36 13.81 5.97
N LEU A 92 7.89 14.97 5.62
CA LEU A 92 9.33 15.15 5.45
C LEU A 92 10.07 14.89 6.78
N GLU A 93 9.57 15.45 7.89
CA GLU A 93 10.20 15.29 9.20
C GLU A 93 10.17 13.84 9.68
N GLY A 94 9.10 13.09 9.37
CA GLY A 94 9.02 11.66 9.67
C GLY A 94 10.10 10.86 8.94
N MET A 95 10.26 11.09 7.64
CA MET A 95 11.29 10.43 6.83
C MET A 95 12.70 10.80 7.28
N GLU A 96 12.98 12.09 7.53
CA GLU A 96 14.29 12.56 8.02
C GLU A 96 14.62 12.01 9.42
N SER A 97 13.63 11.98 10.31
CA SER A 97 13.80 11.38 11.65
C SER A 97 14.14 9.90 11.57
N ALA A 98 13.45 9.14 10.72
CA ALA A 98 13.73 7.72 10.53
C ALA A 98 15.11 7.52 9.87
N TYR A 99 15.49 8.36 8.89
CA TYR A 99 16.80 8.32 8.24
C TYR A 99 17.94 8.53 9.25
N SER A 100 17.80 9.51 10.14
CA SER A 100 18.80 9.82 11.19
C SER A 100 19.01 8.65 12.18
N LYS A 101 18.02 7.76 12.30
CA LYS A 101 18.05 6.56 13.16
C LYS A 101 18.49 5.28 12.42
N GLY A 102 19.00 5.43 11.20
CA GLY A 102 19.54 4.34 10.40
C GLY A 102 18.57 3.70 9.42
N ASN A 103 17.26 4.01 9.43
CA ASN A 103 16.30 3.45 8.48
C ASN A 103 16.55 3.98 7.07
N ARG A 104 16.34 3.13 6.08
CA ARG A 104 16.62 3.45 4.68
C ARG A 104 15.49 3.09 3.72
N VAL A 105 14.49 2.35 4.16
CA VAL A 105 13.38 1.91 3.32
C VAL A 105 12.07 2.50 3.84
N TYR A 106 11.32 3.16 2.98
CA TYR A 106 10.12 3.91 3.34
C TYR A 106 8.91 3.42 2.55
N ASP A 107 7.92 2.89 3.24
CA ASP A 107 6.60 2.65 2.70
C ASP A 107 5.83 3.97 2.72
N SER A 108 5.60 4.56 1.56
CA SER A 108 4.98 5.87 1.43
C SER A 108 3.65 5.75 0.70
N ASP A 109 2.57 6.04 1.41
CA ASP A 109 1.24 6.10 0.80
C ASP A 109 1.16 7.24 -0.21
N MET A 110 0.62 6.97 -1.41
CA MET A 110 0.49 7.99 -2.45
C MET A 110 -0.91 8.00 -3.06
N THR A 111 -1.50 9.19 -3.15
CA THR A 111 -2.82 9.42 -3.75
C THR A 111 -2.84 10.73 -4.54
N PHE A 112 -3.81 10.88 -5.47
CA PHE A 112 -3.95 12.11 -6.24
C PHE A 112 -4.81 13.14 -5.52
N THR A 113 -4.41 14.41 -5.64
CA THR A 113 -5.24 15.57 -5.31
C THR A 113 -6.35 15.75 -6.35
N LYS A 114 -7.32 16.63 -6.05
CA LYS A 114 -8.43 16.98 -6.96
C LYS A 114 -7.97 17.49 -8.33
N ASP A 115 -6.83 18.17 -8.36
CA ASP A 115 -6.20 18.74 -9.56
C ASP A 115 -5.09 17.86 -10.13
N GLY A 116 -5.05 16.57 -9.74
CA GLY A 116 -4.23 15.53 -10.38
C GLY A 116 -2.74 15.55 -10.05
N VAL A 117 -2.36 16.07 -8.88
CA VAL A 117 -0.98 16.00 -8.39
C VAL A 117 -0.84 14.83 -7.41
N LEU A 118 0.18 14.00 -7.60
CA LEU A 118 0.48 12.86 -6.73
C LEU A 118 1.18 13.35 -5.45
N ILE A 119 0.56 13.08 -4.30
CA ILE A 119 1.02 13.50 -2.98
C ILE A 119 1.18 12.31 -2.06
N LEU A 120 1.86 12.50 -0.92
CA LEU A 120 2.01 11.47 0.10
C LEU A 120 0.87 11.57 1.12
N ARG A 121 -0.07 10.65 1.03
CA ARG A 121 -1.22 10.53 1.93
C ARG A 121 -1.87 9.17 1.78
N HIS A 122 -2.37 8.59 2.88
CA HIS A 122 -3.03 7.28 2.86
C HIS A 122 -4.36 7.30 2.09
N SER A 123 -5.27 8.18 2.44
CA SER A 123 -6.56 8.30 1.73
C SER A 123 -7.26 9.63 2.01
N TRP A 124 -8.33 9.89 1.26
CA TRP A 124 -9.20 11.05 1.48
C TRP A 124 -10.44 10.72 2.34
N SER A 125 -10.65 9.45 2.69
CA SER A 125 -11.82 8.96 3.44
C SER A 125 -11.54 8.70 4.91
N ASP A 126 -10.30 8.42 5.25
CA ASP A 126 -9.83 8.06 6.58
C ASP A 126 -8.63 8.94 6.96
N ASN A 127 -8.23 8.91 8.23
CA ASN A 127 -7.13 9.70 8.78
C ASN A 127 -7.36 11.21 8.76
N LEU A 128 -8.53 11.63 9.25
CA LEU A 128 -8.82 13.05 9.51
C LEU A 128 -7.78 13.71 10.42
N GLU A 129 -7.15 12.91 11.29
CA GLU A 129 -6.09 13.37 12.19
C GLU A 129 -4.84 13.85 11.47
N GLN A 130 -4.59 13.38 10.24
CA GLN A 130 -3.45 13.80 9.42
C GLN A 130 -3.63 15.18 8.77
N THR A 131 -4.84 15.73 8.79
CA THR A 131 -5.12 17.06 8.24
C THR A 131 -6.12 17.78 9.13
N ASP A 132 -6.12 19.14 9.10
CA ASP A 132 -7.08 19.99 9.81
C ASP A 132 -8.47 19.98 9.16
N ILE A 133 -8.95 18.84 8.65
CA ILE A 133 -10.32 18.71 8.15
C ILE A 133 -11.25 18.74 9.36
N PRO A 134 -12.23 19.68 9.42
CA PRO A 134 -13.14 19.77 10.55
C PRO A 134 -13.88 18.47 10.81
N MET A 135 -13.87 18.01 12.07
CA MET A 135 -14.53 16.78 12.52
C MET A 135 -16.06 16.79 12.31
N GLU A 136 -16.66 17.94 12.17
CA GLU A 136 -18.09 18.11 11.85
C GLU A 136 -18.50 17.49 10.51
N LYS A 137 -17.54 17.18 9.63
CA LYS A 137 -17.77 16.45 8.37
C LYS A 137 -17.65 14.94 8.53
N SER A 138 -17.34 14.45 9.73
CA SER A 138 -17.26 13.03 10.03
C SER A 138 -18.45 12.56 10.86
N ASN A 139 -18.94 11.34 10.55
CA ASN A 139 -19.79 10.58 11.46
C ASN A 139 -18.93 9.53 12.13
N SER A 140 -19.00 9.43 13.45
CA SER A 140 -18.44 8.30 14.17
C SER A 140 -19.57 7.29 14.52
N PHE A 141 -19.28 6.02 14.39
CA PHE A 141 -20.11 4.95 14.93
C PHE A 141 -19.22 3.91 15.59
N VAL A 142 -19.78 3.17 16.55
CA VAL A 142 -19.08 2.05 17.17
C VAL A 142 -19.50 0.79 16.42
N ASP A 143 -18.54 0.04 15.89
CA ASP A 143 -18.81 -1.21 15.22
C ASP A 143 -19.17 -2.33 16.21
N GLN A 144 -19.57 -3.49 15.71
CA GLN A 144 -19.96 -4.64 16.54
C GLN A 144 -18.83 -5.21 17.42
N ASN A 145 -17.58 -4.76 17.22
CA ASN A 145 -16.42 -5.13 18.03
C ASN A 145 -16.04 -4.05 19.05
N GLY A 146 -16.84 -2.99 19.17
CA GLY A 146 -16.62 -1.88 20.10
C GLY A 146 -15.59 -0.85 19.61
N HIS A 147 -15.14 -0.92 18.36
CA HIS A 147 -14.22 0.07 17.79
C HIS A 147 -14.97 1.27 17.24
N THR A 148 -14.50 2.48 17.58
CA THR A 148 -15.04 3.71 16.99
C THR A 148 -14.54 3.83 15.55
N GLN A 149 -15.47 3.80 14.60
CA GLN A 149 -15.23 4.04 13.19
C GLN A 149 -15.63 5.47 12.85
N HIS A 150 -14.76 6.18 12.13
CA HIS A 150 -15.03 7.54 11.63
C HIS A 150 -15.35 7.45 10.14
N LEU A 151 -16.60 7.74 9.78
CA LEU A 151 -17.00 7.86 8.39
C LEU A 151 -17.09 9.34 8.03
N LEU A 152 -16.34 9.75 7.01
CA LEU A 152 -16.59 11.03 6.35
C LEU A 152 -17.98 10.97 5.70
N LYS A 153 -18.82 11.97 5.96
CA LYS A 153 -20.10 12.14 5.27
C LYS A 153 -19.90 12.30 3.76
N GLU A 154 -18.77 12.92 3.38
CA GLU A 154 -18.36 13.14 2.00
C GLU A 154 -16.85 13.01 1.92
N LYS A 155 -16.35 12.34 0.85
CA LYS A 155 -14.93 12.29 0.54
C LYS A 155 -14.49 13.69 0.12
N VAL A 156 -13.72 14.36 0.96
CA VAL A 156 -13.18 15.69 0.66
C VAL A 156 -11.79 15.53 0.05
N VAL A 157 -11.71 15.54 -1.28
CA VAL A 157 -10.44 15.57 -2.00
C VAL A 157 -9.97 17.04 -2.09
N MET A 158 -8.83 17.34 -1.49
CA MET A 158 -8.24 18.68 -1.52
C MET A 158 -7.59 18.96 -2.87
N SER A 159 -7.49 20.26 -3.23
CA SER A 159 -6.55 20.69 -4.26
C SER A 159 -5.11 20.57 -3.75
N TYR A 160 -4.14 20.50 -4.68
CA TYR A 160 -2.72 20.49 -4.32
C TYR A 160 -2.33 21.67 -3.42
N LYS A 161 -2.78 22.90 -3.80
CA LYS A 161 -2.52 24.09 -3.03
C LYS A 161 -3.05 23.99 -1.60
N ASP A 162 -4.28 23.51 -1.43
CA ASP A 162 -4.89 23.39 -0.11
C ASP A 162 -4.18 22.32 0.72
N PHE A 163 -3.83 21.16 0.14
CA PHE A 163 -3.09 20.12 0.83
C PHE A 163 -1.73 20.61 1.30
N MET A 164 -0.93 21.23 0.42
CA MET A 164 0.44 21.67 0.74
C MET A 164 0.47 22.88 1.69
N SER A 165 -0.62 23.64 1.81
CA SER A 165 -0.72 24.76 2.79
C SER A 165 -1.10 24.30 4.20
N ASN A 166 -1.53 23.04 4.36
CA ASN A 166 -1.83 22.45 5.66
C ASN A 166 -0.61 21.70 6.22
N LYS A 167 -0.58 21.51 7.53
CA LYS A 167 0.43 20.67 8.19
C LYS A 167 -0.16 19.32 8.51
N ILE A 168 0.62 18.25 8.33
CA ILE A 168 0.26 16.92 8.79
C ILE A 168 0.32 16.93 10.33
N TYR A 169 -0.75 16.49 10.99
CA TYR A 169 -0.91 16.55 12.45
C TYR A 169 -0.68 17.97 13.02
N LYS A 170 -0.91 19.04 12.23
CA LYS A 170 -0.69 20.46 12.59
C LYS A 170 0.78 20.85 12.79
N GLU A 171 1.71 19.97 12.55
CA GLU A 171 3.15 20.12 12.86
C GLU A 171 4.03 19.90 11.65
N PHE A 172 3.82 18.79 10.92
CA PHE A 172 4.78 18.28 9.95
C PHE A 172 4.50 18.77 8.54
N THR A 173 5.55 18.81 7.75
CA THR A 173 5.51 19.28 6.36
C THR A 173 4.95 18.19 5.43
N PRO A 174 3.83 18.45 4.73
CA PRO A 174 3.29 17.53 3.75
C PRO A 174 4.28 17.34 2.59
N MET A 175 4.24 16.18 1.96
CA MET A 175 5.07 15.85 0.82
C MET A 175 4.24 15.55 -0.42
N ASP A 176 4.76 15.94 -1.56
CA ASP A 176 4.31 15.50 -2.88
C ASP A 176 5.33 14.53 -3.50
N CYS A 177 4.99 13.97 -4.64
CA CYS A 177 5.88 13.09 -5.41
C CYS A 177 7.21 13.78 -5.74
N LYS A 178 7.19 15.09 -6.01
CA LYS A 178 8.39 15.89 -6.27
C LYS A 178 9.33 15.91 -5.06
N ALA A 179 8.80 16.11 -3.86
CA ALA A 179 9.57 16.09 -2.62
C ALA A 179 10.13 14.68 -2.32
N ALA A 180 9.37 13.62 -2.63
CA ALA A 180 9.83 12.24 -2.49
C ALA A 180 11.03 11.91 -3.41
N ILE A 181 10.98 12.33 -4.68
CA ILE A 181 12.12 12.20 -5.62
C ILE A 181 13.32 13.02 -5.14
N LYS A 182 13.09 14.25 -4.67
CA LYS A 182 14.16 15.08 -4.10
C LYS A 182 14.78 14.42 -2.86
N PHE A 183 13.99 13.83 -1.98
CA PHE A 183 14.49 13.08 -0.82
C PHE A 183 15.42 11.94 -1.27
N LEU A 184 15.01 11.10 -2.22
CA LEU A 184 15.86 10.06 -2.79
C LEU A 184 17.12 10.62 -3.45
N ASN A 185 17.03 11.77 -4.10
CA ASN A 185 18.19 12.39 -4.74
C ASN A 185 19.20 12.92 -3.72
N THR A 186 18.74 13.32 -2.54
CA THR A 186 19.59 13.76 -1.42
C THR A 186 20.17 12.57 -0.64
N HIS A 187 19.36 11.57 -0.38
CA HIS A 187 19.70 10.38 0.43
C HIS A 187 19.97 9.18 -0.50
N LYS A 188 21.21 9.05 -0.98
CA LYS A 188 21.59 8.11 -2.06
C LYS A 188 21.48 6.62 -1.67
N ASP A 189 21.38 6.30 -0.40
CA ASP A 189 21.18 4.95 0.15
C ASP A 189 19.74 4.65 0.61
N ALA A 190 18.83 5.62 0.46
CA ALA A 190 17.43 5.46 0.80
C ALA A 190 16.62 4.85 -0.36
N TYR A 191 15.55 4.12 -0.01
CA TYR A 191 14.59 3.50 -0.92
C TYR A 191 13.17 3.92 -0.55
N ILE A 192 12.30 4.09 -1.55
CA ILE A 192 10.88 4.30 -1.33
C ILE A 192 10.10 3.13 -1.95
N ALA A 193 9.19 2.54 -1.18
CA ALA A 193 8.21 1.55 -1.59
C ALA A 193 6.82 2.22 -1.65
N PRO A 194 6.42 2.83 -2.79
CA PRO A 194 5.17 3.56 -2.86
C PRO A 194 3.97 2.61 -2.69
N ASP A 195 3.07 2.95 -1.79
CA ASP A 195 1.76 2.32 -1.66
C ASP A 195 0.71 3.15 -2.41
N MET A 196 0.52 2.81 -3.68
CA MET A 196 -0.35 3.56 -4.58
C MET A 196 -1.83 3.32 -4.25
N LYS A 197 -2.53 4.35 -3.80
CA LYS A 197 -3.94 4.28 -3.38
C LYS A 197 -4.94 4.47 -4.53
N ASP A 198 -4.48 5.03 -5.63
CA ASP A 198 -5.24 5.18 -6.89
C ASP A 198 -4.77 4.16 -7.94
N ASP A 199 -5.12 4.36 -9.22
CA ASP A 199 -4.67 3.47 -10.30
C ASP A 199 -3.14 3.36 -10.35
N PRO A 200 -2.57 2.16 -10.14
CA PRO A 200 -1.12 2.02 -10.03
C PRO A 200 -0.38 2.37 -11.31
N VAL A 201 -0.97 2.09 -12.49
CA VAL A 201 -0.34 2.39 -13.78
C VAL A 201 -0.22 3.89 -13.97
N LEU A 202 -1.28 4.63 -13.67
CA LEU A 202 -1.28 6.09 -13.71
C LEU A 202 -0.30 6.67 -12.70
N SER A 203 -0.29 6.16 -11.48
CA SER A 203 0.54 6.66 -10.38
C SER A 203 2.03 6.44 -10.64
N TYR A 204 2.43 5.25 -11.10
CA TYR A 204 3.83 5.01 -11.48
C TYR A 204 4.25 5.79 -12.73
N THR A 205 3.34 6.01 -13.69
CA THR A 205 3.62 6.89 -14.83
C THR A 205 3.91 8.31 -14.36
N TYR A 206 3.09 8.87 -13.47
CA TYR A 206 3.32 10.18 -12.88
C TYR A 206 4.66 10.27 -12.16
N LEU A 207 5.00 9.27 -11.34
CA LEU A 207 6.26 9.21 -10.60
C LEU A 207 7.47 9.21 -11.54
N VAL A 208 7.44 8.43 -12.61
CA VAL A 208 8.51 8.38 -13.62
C VAL A 208 8.66 9.72 -14.34
N GLU A 209 7.55 10.34 -14.75
CA GLU A 209 7.60 11.66 -15.40
C GLU A 209 8.10 12.76 -14.46
N GLU A 210 7.77 12.68 -13.17
CA GLU A 210 8.29 13.62 -12.18
C GLU A 210 9.79 13.45 -11.97
N ALA A 211 10.32 12.23 -11.93
CA ALA A 211 11.74 11.96 -11.86
C ALA A 211 12.50 12.50 -13.09
N LYS A 212 11.92 12.36 -14.30
CA LYS A 212 12.46 12.94 -15.54
C LYS A 212 12.52 14.47 -15.48
N LYS A 213 11.43 15.11 -15.03
CA LYS A 213 11.36 16.58 -14.91
C LYS A 213 12.42 17.14 -13.96
N GLN A 214 12.80 16.39 -12.96
CA GLN A 214 13.84 16.77 -12.01
C GLN A 214 15.27 16.38 -12.44
N ASN A 215 15.45 15.77 -13.61
CA ASN A 215 16.72 15.17 -14.05
C ASN A 215 17.29 14.18 -13.01
N ALA A 216 16.41 13.39 -12.40
CA ALA A 216 16.72 12.47 -11.30
C ALA A 216 16.26 11.04 -11.60
N ILE A 217 16.33 10.61 -12.87
CA ILE A 217 15.84 9.30 -13.33
C ILE A 217 16.52 8.14 -12.59
N GLU A 218 17.77 8.30 -12.16
CA GLU A 218 18.53 7.32 -11.39
C GLU A 218 17.90 7.04 -10.01
N THR A 219 17.05 7.92 -9.49
CA THR A 219 16.32 7.66 -8.24
C THR A 219 15.35 6.52 -8.38
N LEU A 220 14.85 6.24 -9.59
CA LEU A 220 13.93 5.15 -9.89
C LEU A 220 14.56 3.77 -9.64
N ASP A 221 15.87 3.64 -9.67
CA ASP A 221 16.60 2.42 -9.27
C ASP A 221 16.40 2.08 -7.78
N ARG A 222 15.91 3.05 -6.98
CA ARG A 222 15.64 2.91 -5.54
C ARG A 222 14.16 3.02 -5.20
N ILE A 223 13.31 2.96 -6.22
CA ILE A 223 11.89 2.70 -6.04
C ILE A 223 11.68 1.18 -5.94
N ILE A 224 10.94 0.75 -4.92
CA ILE A 224 10.53 -0.64 -4.71
C ILE A 224 9.05 -0.74 -5.09
N VAL A 225 8.78 -1.35 -6.23
CA VAL A 225 7.40 -1.50 -6.72
C VAL A 225 6.63 -2.47 -5.83
N ASN A 226 5.50 -2.04 -5.28
CA ASN A 226 4.57 -2.89 -4.55
C ASN A 226 3.55 -3.49 -5.53
N ILE A 227 3.54 -4.82 -5.68
CA ILE A 227 2.56 -5.55 -6.48
C ILE A 227 1.50 -6.17 -5.58
N TYR A 228 0.26 -5.80 -5.80
CA TYR A 228 -0.92 -6.36 -5.14
C TYR A 228 -1.69 -7.36 -6.02
N GLU A 229 -1.56 -7.22 -7.33
CA GLU A 229 -2.20 -8.06 -8.34
C GLU A 229 -1.16 -8.43 -9.40
N TYR A 230 -0.96 -9.71 -9.68
CA TYR A 230 0.06 -10.19 -10.64
C TYR A 230 -0.10 -9.57 -12.03
N ALA A 231 -1.35 -9.30 -12.45
CA ALA A 231 -1.66 -8.67 -13.72
C ALA A 231 -1.10 -7.25 -13.89
N LEU A 232 -0.69 -6.59 -12.80
CA LEU A 232 -0.09 -5.26 -12.83
C LEU A 232 1.43 -5.30 -13.07
N TYR A 233 2.09 -6.43 -12.82
CA TYR A 233 3.54 -6.56 -12.90
C TYR A 233 4.09 -6.07 -14.25
N ASP A 234 3.66 -6.75 -15.34
CA ASP A 234 4.12 -6.40 -16.68
C ASP A 234 3.73 -4.98 -17.11
N LYS A 235 2.57 -4.49 -16.65
CA LYS A 235 2.09 -3.15 -16.99
C LYS A 235 2.97 -2.07 -16.36
N ILE A 236 3.36 -2.26 -15.10
CA ILE A 236 4.21 -1.30 -14.38
C ILE A 236 5.65 -1.35 -14.90
N LEU A 237 6.20 -2.53 -15.15
CA LEU A 237 7.58 -2.65 -15.66
C LEU A 237 7.73 -2.18 -17.11
N LYS A 238 6.64 -2.06 -17.88
CA LYS A 238 6.66 -1.40 -19.20
C LYS A 238 6.76 0.13 -19.11
N ILE A 239 6.35 0.75 -17.99
CA ILE A 239 6.50 2.20 -17.79
C ILE A 239 7.97 2.54 -17.58
N TYR A 240 8.63 1.77 -16.72
CA TYR A 240 10.06 1.85 -16.43
C TYR A 240 10.56 0.49 -15.93
N PRO A 241 11.77 0.04 -16.28
CA PRO A 241 12.30 -1.25 -15.83
C PRO A 241 12.81 -1.16 -14.38
N PHE A 242 11.89 -1.02 -13.44
CA PHE A 242 12.22 -0.93 -12.02
C PHE A 242 13.01 -2.16 -11.56
N LYS A 243 14.10 -1.93 -10.83
CA LYS A 243 14.99 -3.00 -10.35
C LYS A 243 14.45 -3.73 -9.12
N ASN A 244 13.64 -3.07 -8.33
CA ASN A 244 13.16 -3.61 -7.07
C ASN A 244 11.65 -3.79 -7.12
N VAL A 245 11.21 -5.01 -6.82
CA VAL A 245 9.78 -5.37 -6.77
C VAL A 245 9.52 -6.19 -5.52
N THR A 246 8.39 -5.95 -4.88
CA THR A 246 7.87 -6.79 -3.80
C THR A 246 6.43 -7.17 -4.06
N ILE A 247 6.00 -8.30 -3.48
CA ILE A 247 4.59 -8.68 -3.45
C ILE A 247 4.01 -8.33 -2.08
N ARG A 248 2.90 -7.60 -2.07
CA ARG A 248 2.11 -7.36 -0.86
C ARG A 248 0.94 -8.33 -0.76
N GLN A 249 1.04 -9.27 0.17
CA GLN A 249 0.06 -10.36 0.34
C GLN A 249 -1.17 -9.94 1.17
N HIS A 250 -1.69 -8.73 1.02
CA HIS A 250 -2.95 -8.37 1.69
C HIS A 250 -4.16 -9.04 1.04
N TYR A 251 -4.04 -9.45 -0.21
CA TYR A 251 -5.13 -9.97 -1.04
C TYR A 251 -4.91 -11.41 -1.54
N VAL A 252 -3.71 -11.99 -1.34
CA VAL A 252 -3.44 -13.37 -1.70
C VAL A 252 -3.92 -14.28 -0.56
N HIS A 253 -4.88 -15.14 -0.85
CA HIS A 253 -5.40 -16.10 0.14
C HIS A 253 -4.30 -17.09 0.53
N PRO A 254 -4.22 -17.54 1.81
CA PRO A 254 -3.22 -18.50 2.29
C PRO A 254 -3.09 -19.79 1.46
N ASN A 255 -4.15 -20.18 0.76
CA ASN A 255 -4.16 -21.40 -0.05
C ASN A 255 -3.37 -21.32 -1.37
N ASN A 256 -2.85 -20.14 -1.76
CA ASN A 256 -2.14 -19.91 -3.03
C ASN A 256 -0.64 -19.68 -2.88
N TYR A 257 -0.02 -20.18 -1.85
CA TYR A 257 1.41 -20.00 -1.64
C TYR A 257 2.30 -20.55 -2.75
N ASN A 258 1.91 -21.66 -3.37
CA ASN A 258 2.70 -22.28 -4.46
C ASN A 258 2.69 -21.41 -5.71
N GLU A 259 1.59 -20.76 -6.02
CA GLU A 259 1.50 -19.80 -7.11
C GLU A 259 2.29 -18.52 -6.83
N LEU A 260 2.17 -17.96 -5.62
CA LEU A 260 2.98 -16.85 -5.18
C LEU A 260 4.48 -17.15 -5.32
N ILE A 261 4.92 -18.31 -4.86
CA ILE A 261 6.30 -18.79 -4.98
C ILE A 261 6.72 -18.88 -6.45
N THR A 262 5.88 -19.50 -7.29
CA THR A 262 6.14 -19.63 -8.72
C THR A 262 6.26 -18.29 -9.40
N PHE A 263 5.36 -17.35 -9.08
CA PHE A 263 5.42 -15.99 -9.61
C PHE A 263 6.69 -15.27 -9.18
N CYS A 264 7.05 -15.35 -7.90
CA CYS A 264 8.27 -14.73 -7.38
C CYS A 264 9.52 -15.29 -8.06
N ILE A 265 9.66 -16.60 -8.17
CA ILE A 265 10.82 -17.24 -8.79
C ILE A 265 10.91 -16.89 -10.28
N LYS A 266 9.80 -16.98 -11.02
CA LYS A 266 9.74 -16.63 -12.44
C LYS A 266 10.19 -15.20 -12.74
N ASN A 267 9.86 -14.28 -11.85
CA ASN A 267 10.09 -12.84 -12.03
C ASN A 267 11.26 -12.30 -11.19
N ASN A 268 12.06 -13.17 -10.57
CA ASN A 268 13.18 -12.80 -9.69
C ASN A 268 12.77 -11.83 -8.57
N ILE A 269 11.62 -12.09 -7.90
CA ILE A 269 11.11 -11.27 -6.82
C ILE A 269 11.51 -11.89 -5.49
N HIS A 270 12.40 -11.23 -4.77
CA HIS A 270 13.03 -11.76 -3.56
C HIS A 270 12.28 -11.45 -2.27
N VAL A 271 11.28 -10.56 -2.29
CA VAL A 271 10.62 -10.10 -1.07
C VAL A 271 9.10 -10.18 -1.18
N VAL A 272 8.49 -10.73 -0.13
CA VAL A 272 7.05 -10.75 0.06
C VAL A 272 6.72 -10.12 1.42
N ASN A 273 5.77 -9.18 1.42
CA ASN A 273 5.23 -8.59 2.65
C ASN A 273 3.92 -9.29 3.01
N VAL A 274 3.80 -9.80 4.23
CA VAL A 274 2.62 -10.51 4.72
C VAL A 274 2.01 -9.84 5.95
N SER A 275 0.69 -9.91 6.07
CA SER A 275 0.00 -9.44 7.28
C SER A 275 0.34 -10.30 8.50
N SER A 276 0.45 -9.70 9.68
CA SER A 276 0.71 -10.40 10.95
C SER A 276 -0.30 -11.53 11.25
N LYS A 277 -1.51 -11.43 10.76
CA LYS A 277 -2.53 -12.50 10.89
C LYS A 277 -2.13 -13.84 10.25
N TYR A 278 -1.16 -13.83 9.33
CA TYR A 278 -0.66 -15.02 8.64
C TYR A 278 0.74 -15.44 9.10
N ALA A 279 1.28 -14.82 10.16
CA ALA A 279 2.66 -15.06 10.60
C ALA A 279 2.96 -16.54 10.94
N TYR A 280 1.96 -17.28 11.39
CA TYR A 280 2.08 -18.68 11.80
C TYR A 280 1.62 -19.67 10.74
N ASP A 281 1.28 -19.22 9.54
CA ASP A 281 0.83 -20.09 8.45
C ASP A 281 2.00 -20.91 7.90
N GLU A 282 1.78 -22.21 7.67
CA GLU A 282 2.81 -23.11 7.12
C GLU A 282 3.29 -22.69 5.71
N GLY A 283 2.45 -21.97 4.98
CA GLY A 283 2.83 -21.40 3.70
C GLY A 283 4.02 -20.46 3.78
N ILE A 284 4.21 -19.76 4.92
CA ILE A 284 5.37 -18.90 5.14
C ILE A 284 6.68 -19.68 5.06
N LYS A 285 6.75 -20.87 5.69
CA LYS A 285 7.93 -21.73 5.62
C LYS A 285 8.21 -22.20 4.19
N ARG A 286 7.16 -22.44 3.39
CA ARG A 286 7.31 -22.79 1.96
C ARG A 286 7.91 -21.63 1.16
N ILE A 287 7.45 -20.39 1.38
CA ILE A 287 8.04 -19.21 0.75
C ILE A 287 9.52 -19.11 1.11
N GLN A 288 9.85 -19.17 2.40
CA GLN A 288 11.22 -19.07 2.90
C GLN A 288 12.14 -20.20 2.35
N SER A 289 11.62 -21.43 2.23
CA SER A 289 12.39 -22.56 1.69
C SER A 289 12.80 -22.39 0.22
N LYS A 290 12.18 -21.45 -0.48
CA LYS A 290 12.51 -21.08 -1.87
C LYS A 290 13.37 -19.82 -1.98
N GLY A 291 14.03 -19.40 -0.87
CA GLY A 291 14.93 -18.25 -0.86
C GLY A 291 14.22 -16.89 -0.96
N ILE A 292 12.90 -16.88 -0.77
CA ILE A 292 12.12 -15.64 -0.77
C ILE A 292 12.05 -15.11 0.64
N ARG A 293 12.49 -13.88 0.85
CA ARG A 293 12.47 -13.19 2.13
C ARG A 293 11.07 -12.72 2.47
N VAL A 294 10.66 -12.90 3.72
CA VAL A 294 9.34 -12.51 4.18
C VAL A 294 9.46 -11.40 5.21
N PHE A 295 8.78 -10.29 4.95
CA PHE A 295 8.64 -9.17 5.88
C PHE A 295 7.23 -9.17 6.47
N ILE A 296 7.11 -8.90 7.76
CA ILE A 296 5.82 -8.85 8.46
C ILE A 296 5.25 -7.43 8.42
N ALA A 297 3.95 -7.30 8.23
CA ALA A 297 3.26 -6.01 8.29
C ALA A 297 2.05 -6.09 9.27
N VAL A 298 2.06 -5.36 10.37
CA VAL A 298 3.02 -4.40 10.91
C VAL A 298 3.62 -4.98 12.20
N ALA A 299 4.86 -4.64 12.54
CA ALA A 299 5.44 -4.97 13.85
C ALA A 299 6.13 -3.73 14.44
N ASP A 300 5.69 -3.31 15.61
CA ASP A 300 6.11 -2.05 16.23
C ASP A 300 6.92 -2.24 17.52
N TYR A 301 7.01 -3.48 18.01
CA TYR A 301 7.70 -3.80 19.25
C TYR A 301 8.85 -4.80 19.03
N ILE A 302 9.95 -4.60 19.76
CA ILE A 302 11.12 -5.51 19.73
C ILE A 302 10.72 -6.93 20.14
N SER A 303 9.79 -7.08 21.10
CA SER A 303 9.26 -8.39 21.52
C SER A 303 8.66 -9.16 20.36
N ASP A 304 7.84 -8.50 19.55
CA ASP A 304 7.16 -9.11 18.43
C ASP A 304 8.16 -9.50 17.33
N MET A 305 9.13 -8.61 17.07
CA MET A 305 10.18 -8.92 16.10
C MET A 305 11.08 -10.08 16.55
N LYS A 306 11.36 -10.24 17.85
CA LYS A 306 12.08 -11.42 18.37
C LYS A 306 11.32 -12.71 18.06
N GLU A 307 10.00 -12.68 18.18
CA GLU A 307 9.14 -13.82 17.86
C GLU A 307 9.13 -14.09 16.36
N TYR A 308 8.86 -13.07 15.53
CA TYR A 308 8.84 -13.20 14.07
C TYR A 308 10.19 -13.64 13.50
N LYS A 309 11.30 -13.19 14.07
CA LYS A 309 12.63 -13.66 13.65
C LYS A 309 12.81 -15.17 13.90
N LYS A 310 12.30 -15.71 15.01
CA LYS A 310 12.32 -17.17 15.29
C LYS A 310 11.50 -17.95 14.23
N LEU A 311 10.49 -17.33 13.66
CA LEU A 311 9.70 -17.88 12.56
C LEU A 311 10.37 -17.69 11.17
N GLY A 312 11.56 -17.07 11.12
CA GLY A 312 12.32 -16.86 9.89
C GLY A 312 11.98 -15.59 9.13
N PHE A 313 11.22 -14.64 9.71
CA PHE A 313 11.00 -13.34 9.07
C PHE A 313 12.29 -12.54 8.98
N SER A 314 12.50 -11.92 7.82
CA SER A 314 13.71 -11.15 7.51
C SER A 314 13.64 -9.71 8.00
N GLY A 315 12.45 -9.20 8.27
CA GLY A 315 12.22 -7.83 8.72
C GLY A 315 10.73 -7.52 8.88
N ALA A 316 10.42 -6.23 9.03
CA ALA A 316 9.05 -5.75 9.24
C ALA A 316 8.76 -4.40 8.58
N VAL A 317 7.51 -4.18 8.23
CA VAL A 317 6.93 -2.84 8.10
C VAL A 317 6.61 -2.34 9.51
N THR A 318 7.05 -1.14 9.87
CA THR A 318 6.99 -0.64 11.25
C THR A 318 6.80 0.87 11.32
N ASN A 319 6.10 1.33 12.36
CA ASN A 319 6.03 2.76 12.68
C ASN A 319 7.23 3.23 13.53
N TRP A 320 7.84 2.34 14.35
CA TRP A 320 8.70 2.76 15.45
C TRP A 320 10.06 2.06 15.53
N LEU A 321 10.22 0.90 14.92
CA LEU A 321 11.49 0.18 14.97
C LEU A 321 12.50 0.82 14.02
N THR A 322 13.75 0.83 14.45
CA THR A 322 14.85 1.48 13.73
C THR A 322 16.04 0.52 13.61
N GLU A 323 16.84 0.67 12.55
CA GLU A 323 17.93 -0.27 12.22
C GLU A 323 18.98 -0.39 13.33
N ASP A 324 19.23 0.67 14.08
CA ASP A 324 20.13 0.64 15.25
C ASP A 324 19.68 -0.34 16.35
N LYS A 325 18.37 -0.68 16.37
CA LYS A 325 17.80 -1.64 17.34
C LYS A 325 17.81 -3.10 16.85
N TRP A 326 18.14 -3.35 15.57
CA TRP A 326 18.14 -4.71 15.03
C TRP A 326 19.06 -5.64 15.82
N ASN A 327 20.22 -5.16 16.26
CA ASN A 327 21.16 -5.93 17.09
C ASN A 327 20.58 -6.39 18.45
N LEU A 328 19.52 -5.74 18.94
CA LEU A 328 18.79 -6.16 20.15
C LEU A 328 17.88 -7.36 19.91
N ILE A 329 17.58 -7.64 18.64
CA ILE A 329 16.76 -8.77 18.22
C ILE A 329 17.63 -10.00 17.98
N GLU A 330 18.89 -9.80 17.63
CA GLU A 330 19.86 -10.88 17.38
C GLU A 330 20.39 -11.52 18.66
N LYS A 331 20.33 -10.82 19.76
CA LYS A 331 20.68 -11.31 21.10
C LYS A 331 19.47 -11.92 21.81
#